data_dd543e3cc7b50f143bd38a08676b8ff2
#
_entry.id   dd543e3cc7b50f143bd38a08676b8ff2
#
_cell.length_a   1.000
_cell.length_b   1.000
_cell.length_c   1.000
_cell.angle_alpha   90.00
_cell.angle_beta   90.00
_cell.angle_gamma   90.00
#
_symmetry.space_group_name_H-M   'P 1'
#
loop_
_entity.id
_entity.type
_entity.pdbx_description
1 polymer ?
#
loop_
_entity_poly.entity_id
_entity_poly.type
_entity_poly.pdbx_seq_one_letter_code
_entity_poly.pdbx_strand_id
1 'polypeptide(L)' 'LDELEKLPKVVSKRIVRKIDSITEAPLHFLEKLVGDPGYKLRVGDYRVIIDVIENEKILAIRVVGHRRNVYEKNL' A
#
# COMPACT_ATOMS: atom_id res chain seq x y z
N LEU A 1 5.89 -4.35 -10.68
CA LEU A 1 5.94 -4.76 -9.29
C LEU A 1 5.26 -6.10 -9.12
N ASP A 2 6.03 -7.04 -8.59
CA ASP A 2 5.58 -8.42 -8.52
C ASP A 2 4.24 -8.61 -7.82
N GLU A 3 4.03 -7.87 -6.72
CA GLU A 3 2.80 -8.00 -5.96
C GLU A 3 1.58 -7.57 -6.77
N LEU A 4 1.73 -6.52 -7.55
CA LEU A 4 0.62 -6.04 -8.37
C LEU A 4 0.32 -6.97 -9.53
N GLU A 5 1.34 -7.63 -10.05
CA GLU A 5 1.15 -8.54 -11.18
C GLU A 5 0.36 -9.78 -10.81
N LYS A 6 0.32 -10.13 -9.54
CA LYS A 6 -0.44 -11.29 -9.07
C LYS A 6 -1.92 -11.01 -8.93
N LEU A 7 -2.33 -9.77 -9.11
CA LEU A 7 -3.72 -9.36 -8.91
C LEU A 7 -4.45 -9.19 -10.23
N PRO A 8 -5.79 -9.30 -10.22
CA PRO A 8 -6.56 -8.94 -11.39
C PRO A 8 -6.23 -7.51 -11.82
N LYS A 9 -6.24 -7.25 -13.11
CA LYS A 9 -5.85 -5.94 -13.62
C LYS A 9 -6.72 -4.81 -13.06
N VAL A 10 -8.01 -5.07 -12.86
CA VAL A 10 -8.91 -4.08 -12.30
C VAL A 10 -8.43 -3.65 -10.92
N VAL A 11 -8.02 -4.61 -10.10
CA VAL A 11 -7.55 -4.32 -8.76
C VAL A 11 -6.22 -3.58 -8.81
N SER A 12 -5.29 -4.04 -9.65
CA SER A 12 -4.00 -3.38 -9.78
C SER A 12 -4.16 -1.92 -10.18
N LYS A 13 -5.04 -1.65 -11.15
CA LYS A 13 -5.26 -0.29 -11.60
C LYS A 13 -5.85 0.59 -10.50
N ARG A 14 -6.76 0.05 -9.70
CA ARG A 14 -7.32 0.80 -8.58
C ARG A 14 -6.26 1.18 -7.58
N ILE A 15 -5.37 0.22 -7.29
CA ILE A 15 -4.31 0.46 -6.32
C ILE A 15 -3.36 1.53 -6.83
N VAL A 16 -2.93 1.43 -8.09
CA VAL A 16 -2.03 2.42 -8.67
C VAL A 16 -2.66 3.80 -8.67
N ARG A 17 -3.93 3.90 -9.07
CA ARG A 17 -4.63 5.17 -9.07
C ARG A 17 -4.71 5.77 -7.67
N LYS A 18 -4.98 4.92 -6.69
CA LYS A 18 -5.10 5.41 -5.31
C LYS A 18 -3.75 5.93 -4.83
N ILE A 19 -2.69 5.19 -5.11
CA ILE A 19 -1.36 5.62 -4.71
C ILE A 19 -0.99 6.94 -5.40
N ASP A 20 -1.28 7.05 -6.68
CA ASP A 20 -1.01 8.30 -7.40
C ASP A 20 -1.76 9.47 -6.79
N SER A 21 -2.99 9.23 -6.36
CA SER A 21 -3.83 10.29 -5.82
C SER A 21 -3.34 10.82 -4.48
N ILE A 22 -2.53 10.05 -3.76
CA ILE A 22 -2.08 10.46 -2.43
C ILE A 22 -0.62 10.89 -2.40
N THR A 23 0.07 10.90 -3.56
CA THR A 23 1.50 11.16 -3.58
C THR A 23 1.87 12.56 -3.09
N GLU A 24 0.96 13.53 -3.22
CA GLU A 24 1.23 14.89 -2.75
C GLU A 24 1.30 14.97 -1.24
N ALA A 25 0.44 14.20 -0.56
CA ALA A 25 0.41 14.22 0.90
C ALA A 25 0.11 12.81 1.42
N PRO A 26 1.04 11.88 1.23
CA PRO A 26 0.77 10.48 1.55
C PRO A 26 0.42 10.23 3.01
N LEU A 27 1.02 10.96 3.93
CA LEU A 27 0.78 10.70 5.34
C LEU A 27 -0.63 11.07 5.80
N HIS A 28 -1.36 11.83 4.99
CA HIS A 28 -2.75 12.13 5.28
C HIS A 28 -3.67 10.94 5.03
N PHE A 29 -3.23 10.01 4.19
CA PHE A 29 -4.08 8.90 3.75
C PHE A 29 -3.57 7.55 4.21
N LEU A 30 -2.36 7.49 4.72
CA LEU A 30 -1.74 6.24 5.14
C LEU A 30 -1.86 6.08 6.64
N GLU A 31 -2.07 4.85 7.07
CA GLU A 31 -2.18 4.51 8.48
C GLU A 31 -0.88 3.85 8.93
N LYS A 32 -0.25 4.42 9.96
CA LYS A 32 1.03 3.91 10.42
C LYS A 32 0.85 2.53 11.07
N LEU A 33 1.75 1.63 10.74
CA LEU A 33 1.74 0.30 11.34
C LEU A 33 2.28 0.34 12.75
N VAL A 34 1.80 -0.59 13.58
CA VAL A 34 2.27 -0.72 14.95
C VAL A 34 3.47 -1.67 14.96
N GLY A 35 4.59 -1.20 15.50
CA GLY A 35 5.78 -2.03 15.59
C GLY A 35 6.54 -2.20 14.29
N ASP A 36 6.24 -1.39 13.30
CA ASP A 36 6.86 -1.46 11.98
C ASP A 36 6.89 -0.05 11.39
N PRO A 37 7.97 0.32 10.69
CA PRO A 37 8.05 1.68 10.15
C PRO A 37 7.17 1.92 8.93
N GLY A 38 6.54 0.90 8.39
CA GLY A 38 5.72 1.03 7.20
C GLY A 38 4.33 1.58 7.48
N TYR A 39 3.56 1.67 6.41
CA TYR A 39 2.21 2.23 6.46
C TYR A 39 1.24 1.31 5.72
N LYS A 40 -0.02 1.45 6.05
CA LYS A 40 -1.08 0.67 5.45
C LYS A 40 -2.03 1.60 4.68
N LEU A 41 -2.38 1.19 3.46
CA LEU A 41 -3.35 1.90 2.64
C LEU A 41 -4.48 0.94 2.31
N ARG A 42 -5.70 1.40 2.54
CA ARG A 42 -6.88 0.59 2.21
C ARG A 42 -7.39 0.99 0.83
N VAL A 43 -7.55 -0.01 -0.04
CA VAL A 43 -8.09 0.19 -1.38
C VAL A 43 -9.18 -0.85 -1.57
N GLY A 44 -10.44 -0.46 -1.35
CA GLY A 44 -11.55 -1.40 -1.37
C GLY A 44 -11.36 -2.49 -0.32
N ASP A 45 -11.40 -3.75 -0.74
CA ASP A 45 -11.18 -4.88 0.15
C ASP A 45 -9.73 -5.29 0.25
N TYR A 46 -8.83 -4.51 -0.34
CA TYR A 46 -7.42 -4.82 -0.34
C TYR A 46 -6.66 -3.91 0.59
N ARG A 47 -5.56 -4.41 1.11
CA ARG A 47 -4.64 -3.65 1.93
C ARG A 47 -3.28 -3.63 1.27
N VAL A 48 -2.67 -2.47 1.25
CA VAL A 48 -1.35 -2.28 0.64
C VAL A 48 -0.42 -1.81 1.74
N ILE A 49 0.66 -2.54 1.92
CA ILE A 49 1.69 -2.12 2.88
C ILE A 49 2.74 -1.36 2.11
N ILE A 50 3.00 -0.14 2.54
CA ILE A 50 3.84 0.80 1.80
C ILE A 50 4.96 1.31 2.68
N ASP A 51 6.16 1.38 2.13
CA ASP A 51 7.27 2.05 2.76
C ASP A 51 7.41 3.43 2.12
N VAL A 52 7.49 4.46 2.95
CA VAL A 52 7.61 5.83 2.48
C VAL A 52 9.07 6.23 2.56
N ILE A 53 9.66 6.52 1.42
CA ILE A 53 11.05 6.96 1.34
C ILE A 53 11.03 8.45 1.07
N GLU A 54 11.03 9.23 2.15
CA GLU A 54 10.79 10.65 2.06
C GLU A 54 11.87 11.41 1.30
N ASN A 55 13.11 11.00 1.47
CA ASN A 55 14.21 11.68 0.81
C ASN A 55 14.10 11.62 -0.71
N GLU A 56 13.52 10.55 -1.22
CA GLU A 56 13.38 10.35 -2.65
C GLU A 56 11.96 10.54 -3.12
N LYS A 57 11.05 10.84 -2.20
CA LYS A 57 9.63 11.01 -2.50
C LYS A 57 9.05 9.79 -3.21
N ILE A 58 9.43 8.61 -2.72
CA ILE A 58 9.01 7.34 -3.29
C ILE A 58 8.10 6.61 -2.33
N LEU A 59 7.03 6.03 -2.86
CA LEU A 59 6.17 5.13 -2.12
C LEU A 59 6.42 3.73 -2.67
N ALA A 60 7.05 2.90 -1.86
CA ALA A 60 7.42 1.56 -2.28
C ALA A 60 6.40 0.55 -1.74
N ILE A 61 5.80 -0.22 -2.64
CA ILE A 61 4.84 -1.24 -2.25
C ILE A 61 5.59 -2.45 -1.70
N ARG A 62 5.31 -2.79 -0.45
CA ARG A 62 5.93 -3.94 0.18
C ARG A 62 5.12 -5.20 -0.04
N VAL A 63 3.81 -5.13 0.19
CA VAL A 63 2.93 -6.28 0.02
C VAL A 63 1.52 -5.80 -0.24
N VAL A 64 0.78 -6.58 -1.02
CA VAL A 64 -0.62 -6.31 -1.33
C VAL A 64 -1.40 -7.59 -1.10
N GLY A 65 -2.55 -7.48 -0.47
CA GLY A 65 -3.38 -8.65 -0.27
C GLY A 65 -4.79 -8.27 0.13
N HIS A 66 -5.68 -9.27 0.05
CA HIS A 66 -7.04 -9.10 0.51
C HIS A 66 -7.01 -8.87 2.02
N ARG A 67 -7.96 -8.09 2.53
CA ARG A 67 -7.98 -7.73 3.94
C ARG A 67 -7.94 -8.93 4.89
N ARG A 68 -8.38 -10.10 4.42
CA ARG A 68 -8.36 -11.31 5.22
C ARG A 68 -7.00 -11.96 5.28
N ASN A 69 -6.12 -11.61 4.34
CA ASN A 69 -4.83 -12.26 4.21
C ASN A 69 -3.66 -11.36 4.57
N VAL A 70 -3.89 -10.05 4.63
CA VAL A 70 -2.83 -9.09 4.93
C VAL A 70 -3.12 -8.48 6.28
N TYR A 71 -2.59 -9.10 7.31
CA TYR A 71 -2.76 -8.65 8.67
C TYR A 71 -1.42 -8.38 9.29
N GLU A 72 -1.46 -7.89 10.53
CA GLU A 72 -0.26 -7.56 11.27
C GLU A 72 0.70 -8.73 11.36
N LYS A 73 0.19 -9.94 11.36
CA LYS A 73 1.06 -11.11 11.43
C LYS A 73 1.98 -11.24 10.22
N ASN A 74 1.67 -10.53 9.15
CA ASN A 74 2.49 -10.52 7.95
C ASN A 74 3.54 -9.42 7.96
N LEU A 75 3.61 -8.71 9.05
CA LEU A 75 4.52 -7.56 9.15
C LEU A 75 5.75 -7.87 9.97
#